data_05d3456da0951aec1444e75042ba2bda
#
_entry.id   05d3456da0951aec1444e75042ba2bda
#
_cell.length_a   1.000
_cell.length_b   1.000
_cell.length_c   1.000
_cell.angle_alpha   90.00
_cell.angle_beta   90.00
_cell.angle_gamma   90.00
#
_symmetry.space_group_name_H-M   'P 1'
#
loop_
_entity.id
_entity.type
_entity.pdbx_description
1 polymer ?
#
loop_
_entity_poly.entity_id
_entity_poly.type
_entity_poly.pdbx_seq_one_letter_code
_entity_poly.pdbx_strand_id
1 'polypeptide(L)'
;MENLKQKTVSGIMWSAIERFSLQGVQFIIQIILARLLLPSDYGMIGMLAIFLQVAQVFIDSGFTNALIQKKDRTEEDFATVFYFNILVAVLFYGILFFSASLIADFYNMPTLVLVIRFIALSLIINALSAIHRTKLIISVNFKTQSKISLGAAFISGVIGIWMAYVGCGVWALVWQTLLNSIILTILFYCLVHWKPVSYTHLRAHETEADL
;
A
#
# COMPACT_ATOMS: atom_id res chain seq x y z
N MET A 1 -25.73 -24.27 5.58
CA MET A 1 -25.13 -23.44 6.63
C MET A 1 -23.72 -23.89 7.04
N GLU A 2 -23.42 -25.19 6.97
CA GLU A 2 -22.09 -25.75 7.31
C GLU A 2 -20.95 -25.25 6.41
N ASN A 3 -21.19 -25.12 5.13
CA ASN A 3 -20.22 -24.60 4.15
C ASN A 3 -19.80 -23.12 4.40
N LEU A 4 -20.71 -22.32 4.93
CA LEU A 4 -20.43 -20.90 5.22
C LEU A 4 -19.54 -20.76 6.47
N LYS A 5 -19.85 -21.52 7.52
CA LYS A 5 -19.02 -21.57 8.76
C LYS A 5 -17.61 -22.05 8.46
N GLN A 6 -17.46 -23.12 7.69
CA GLN A 6 -16.16 -23.67 7.32
C GLN A 6 -15.33 -22.66 6.49
N LYS A 7 -15.97 -21.97 5.54
CA LYS A 7 -15.32 -20.95 4.71
C LYS A 7 -14.89 -19.73 5.54
N THR A 8 -15.70 -19.32 6.50
CA THR A 8 -15.38 -18.21 7.41
C THR A 8 -14.24 -18.58 8.36
N VAL A 9 -14.30 -19.76 9.00
CA VAL A 9 -13.23 -20.23 9.90
C VAL A 9 -11.91 -20.38 9.14
N SER A 10 -11.93 -20.99 7.96
CA SER A 10 -10.75 -21.11 7.11
C SER A 10 -10.21 -19.72 6.71
N GLY A 11 -11.07 -18.76 6.39
CA GLY A 11 -10.68 -17.39 6.07
C GLY A 11 -9.99 -16.69 7.24
N ILE A 12 -10.53 -16.83 8.46
CA ILE A 12 -9.92 -16.26 9.68
C ILE A 12 -8.57 -16.90 9.96
N MET A 13 -8.46 -18.23 9.86
CA MET A 13 -7.19 -18.93 10.05
C MET A 13 -6.13 -18.48 9.05
N TRP A 14 -6.48 -18.39 7.77
CA TRP A 14 -5.54 -17.90 6.74
C TRP A 14 -5.13 -16.45 6.96
N SER A 15 -6.06 -15.59 7.39
CA SER A 15 -5.77 -14.20 7.73
C SER A 15 -4.83 -14.08 8.95
N ALA A 16 -5.02 -14.94 9.96
CA ALA A 16 -4.13 -15.00 11.12
C ALA A 16 -2.72 -15.47 10.69
N ILE A 17 -2.64 -16.60 9.96
CA ILE A 17 -1.37 -17.13 9.44
C ILE A 17 -0.66 -16.07 8.59
N GLU A 18 -1.36 -15.36 7.73
CA GLU A 18 -0.80 -14.26 6.95
C GLU A 18 -0.14 -13.23 7.84
N ARG A 19 -0.88 -12.68 8.79
CA ARG A 19 -0.39 -11.60 9.64
C ARG A 19 0.83 -12.03 10.46
N PHE A 20 0.78 -13.21 11.07
CA PHE A 20 1.90 -13.75 11.85
C PHE A 20 3.12 -14.05 10.99
N SER A 21 2.92 -14.66 9.81
CA SER A 21 4.02 -14.98 8.90
C SER A 21 4.65 -13.71 8.33
N LEU A 22 3.85 -12.72 7.92
CA LEU A 22 4.32 -11.43 7.44
C LEU A 22 5.10 -10.69 8.52
N GLN A 23 4.55 -10.63 9.74
CA GLN A 23 5.21 -10.00 10.87
C GLN A 23 6.53 -10.71 11.23
N GLY A 24 6.54 -12.05 11.18
CA GLY A 24 7.75 -12.84 11.41
C GLY A 24 8.84 -12.58 10.36
N VAL A 25 8.48 -12.60 9.07
CA VAL A 25 9.42 -12.28 7.97
C VAL A 25 9.95 -10.86 8.10
N GLN A 26 9.07 -9.88 8.32
CA GLN A 26 9.47 -8.49 8.50
C GLN A 26 10.38 -8.32 9.72
N PHE A 27 10.07 -8.99 10.84
CA PHE A 27 10.88 -8.94 12.06
C PHE A 27 12.30 -9.46 11.82
N ILE A 28 12.45 -10.58 11.12
CA ILE A 28 13.77 -11.13 10.79
C ILE A 28 14.54 -10.17 9.89
N ILE A 29 13.90 -9.63 8.85
CA ILE A 29 14.51 -8.65 7.95
C ILE A 29 14.97 -7.41 8.73
N GLN A 30 14.13 -6.89 9.61
CA GLN A 30 14.44 -5.73 10.43
C GLN A 30 15.63 -5.96 11.39
N ILE A 31 15.73 -7.16 11.99
CA ILE A 31 16.88 -7.52 12.84
C ILE A 31 18.17 -7.51 12.02
N ILE A 32 18.15 -8.10 10.82
CA ILE A 32 19.34 -8.17 9.96
C ILE A 32 19.74 -6.76 9.52
N LEU A 33 18.80 -5.95 9.07
CA LEU A 33 19.04 -4.58 8.66
C LEU A 33 19.55 -3.72 9.82
N ALA A 34 18.99 -3.90 11.03
CA ALA A 34 19.43 -3.15 12.23
C ALA A 34 20.88 -3.45 12.64
N ARG A 35 21.43 -4.59 12.23
CA ARG A 35 22.84 -4.92 12.43
C ARG A 35 23.77 -4.36 11.34
N LEU A 36 23.22 -4.06 10.17
CA LEU A 36 24.00 -3.59 9.01
C LEU A 36 23.95 -2.07 8.86
N LEU A 37 22.89 -1.43 9.30
CA LEU A 37 22.65 0.00 9.12
C LEU A 37 22.92 0.77 10.41
N LEU A 38 23.22 2.06 10.25
CA LEU A 38 23.41 2.96 11.38
C LEU A 38 22.06 3.34 12.03
N PRO A 39 22.04 3.60 13.35
CA PRO A 39 20.83 4.09 14.02
C PRO A 39 20.29 5.39 13.41
N SER A 40 21.15 6.23 12.82
CA SER A 40 20.77 7.45 12.10
C SER A 40 19.92 7.17 10.87
N ASP A 41 20.21 6.06 10.13
CA ASP A 41 19.43 5.67 8.95
C ASP A 41 18.00 5.28 9.32
N TYR A 42 17.86 4.52 10.41
CA TYR A 42 16.55 4.20 10.99
C TYR A 42 15.83 5.42 11.54
N GLY A 43 16.57 6.34 12.18
CA GLY A 43 16.03 7.59 12.67
C GLY A 43 15.39 8.41 11.56
N MET A 44 16.04 8.53 10.40
CA MET A 44 15.49 9.24 9.24
C MET A 44 14.16 8.62 8.77
N ILE A 45 14.11 7.29 8.61
CA ILE A 45 12.86 6.61 8.20
C ILE A 45 11.79 6.70 9.29
N GLY A 46 12.16 6.60 10.57
CA GLY A 46 11.24 6.74 11.69
C GLY A 46 10.55 8.10 11.74
N MET A 47 11.28 9.19 11.48
CA MET A 47 10.72 10.55 11.39
C MET A 47 9.71 10.66 10.25
N LEU A 48 9.98 10.00 9.11
CA LEU A 48 9.10 10.02 7.94
C LEU A 48 7.87 9.11 8.10
N ALA A 49 7.98 8.07 8.90
CA ALA A 49 6.90 7.11 9.09
C ALA A 49 5.59 7.78 9.55
N ILE A 50 5.66 8.81 10.38
CA ILE A 50 4.49 9.56 10.86
C ILE A 50 3.76 10.21 9.67
N PHE A 51 4.49 10.91 8.80
CA PHE A 51 3.92 11.61 7.65
C PHE A 51 3.31 10.63 6.64
N LEU A 52 4.01 9.51 6.39
CA LEU A 52 3.54 8.47 5.49
C LEU A 52 2.30 7.76 6.05
N GLN A 53 2.26 7.48 7.36
CA GLN A 53 1.10 6.84 7.98
C GLN A 53 -0.13 7.75 7.97
N VAL A 54 0.03 9.05 8.26
CA VAL A 54 -1.07 10.01 8.14
C VAL A 54 -1.61 10.03 6.72
N ALA A 55 -0.74 10.14 5.71
CA ALA A 55 -1.16 10.10 4.31
C ALA A 55 -1.89 8.79 3.95
N GLN A 56 -1.36 7.65 4.41
CA GLN A 56 -1.95 6.34 4.17
C GLN A 56 -3.34 6.20 4.81
N VAL A 57 -3.53 6.72 6.02
CA VAL A 57 -4.86 6.75 6.68
C VAL A 57 -5.88 7.51 5.83
N PHE A 58 -5.51 8.65 5.25
CA PHE A 58 -6.41 9.40 4.37
C PHE A 58 -6.72 8.65 3.07
N ILE A 59 -5.75 7.93 2.49
CA ILE A 59 -5.95 7.12 1.30
C ILE A 59 -6.89 5.93 1.59
N ASP A 60 -6.71 5.25 2.73
CA ASP A 60 -7.42 4.01 3.05
C ASP A 60 -8.77 4.24 3.75
N SER A 61 -8.96 5.36 4.47
CA SER A 61 -10.02 5.50 5.48
C SER A 61 -11.39 5.90 4.95
N GLY A 62 -11.48 6.49 3.76
CA GLY A 62 -12.75 7.02 3.29
C GLY A 62 -13.60 5.99 2.55
N PHE A 63 -13.29 5.80 1.30
CA PHE A 63 -14.14 5.08 0.37
C PHE A 63 -13.88 3.57 0.33
N THR A 64 -12.66 3.12 0.65
CA THR A 64 -12.30 1.69 0.63
C THR A 64 -13.14 0.90 1.64
N ASN A 65 -13.27 1.42 2.88
CA ASN A 65 -14.09 0.78 3.91
C ASN A 65 -15.59 0.85 3.60
N ALA A 66 -16.07 1.96 3.05
CA ALA A 66 -17.45 2.10 2.59
C ALA A 66 -17.76 1.07 1.49
N LEU A 67 -16.82 0.87 0.55
CA LEU A 67 -16.96 -0.10 -0.52
C LEU A 67 -17.01 -1.56 0.01
N ILE A 68 -16.25 -1.88 1.06
CA ILE A 68 -16.30 -3.19 1.72
C ILE A 68 -17.67 -3.44 2.37
N GLN A 69 -18.30 -2.41 2.93
CA GLN A 69 -19.59 -2.53 3.64
C GLN A 69 -20.80 -2.48 2.70
N LYS A 70 -20.68 -1.87 1.52
CA LYS A 70 -21.78 -1.75 0.56
C LYS A 70 -22.19 -3.14 0.05
N LYS A 71 -23.52 -3.48 0.10
CA LYS A 71 -24.03 -4.78 -0.36
C LYS A 71 -24.12 -4.87 -1.89
N ASP A 72 -24.66 -3.82 -2.52
CA ASP A 72 -24.90 -3.75 -3.96
C ASP A 72 -23.79 -2.93 -4.64
N ARG A 73 -22.61 -3.59 -4.81
CA ARG A 73 -21.42 -2.96 -5.39
C ARG A 73 -21.46 -3.06 -6.90
N THR A 74 -21.26 -1.94 -7.57
CA THR A 74 -21.10 -1.88 -9.02
C THR A 74 -19.63 -1.74 -9.40
N GLU A 75 -19.28 -2.06 -10.64
CA GLU A 75 -17.93 -1.80 -11.15
C GLU A 75 -17.61 -0.30 -11.21
N GLU A 76 -18.62 0.54 -11.30
CA GLU A 76 -18.50 2.01 -11.20
C GLU A 76 -18.05 2.46 -9.82
N ASP A 77 -18.56 1.83 -8.75
CA ASP A 77 -18.12 2.10 -7.39
C ASP A 77 -16.63 1.80 -7.22
N PHE A 78 -16.17 0.67 -7.75
CA PHE A 78 -14.75 0.31 -7.70
C PHE A 78 -13.89 1.28 -8.49
N ALA A 79 -14.32 1.70 -9.68
CA ALA A 79 -13.60 2.68 -10.49
C ALA A 79 -13.54 4.05 -9.80
N THR A 80 -14.64 4.51 -9.22
CA THR A 80 -14.70 5.79 -8.49
C THR A 80 -13.73 5.80 -7.31
N VAL A 81 -13.75 4.75 -6.49
CA VAL A 81 -12.83 4.63 -5.34
C VAL A 81 -11.36 4.54 -5.81
N PHE A 82 -11.09 3.86 -6.92
CA PHE A 82 -9.76 3.77 -7.50
C PHE A 82 -9.20 5.14 -7.88
N TYR A 83 -9.95 5.91 -8.67
CA TYR A 83 -9.52 7.24 -9.10
C TYR A 83 -9.41 8.22 -7.93
N PHE A 84 -10.33 8.14 -6.96
CA PHE A 84 -10.26 8.94 -5.75
C PHE A 84 -9.01 8.64 -4.93
N ASN A 85 -8.69 7.37 -4.70
CA ASN A 85 -7.50 6.98 -3.95
C ASN A 85 -6.21 7.47 -4.64
N ILE A 86 -6.14 7.39 -5.98
CA ILE A 86 -5.00 7.92 -6.74
C ILE A 86 -4.91 9.44 -6.58
N LEU A 87 -6.02 10.15 -6.71
CA LEU A 87 -6.06 11.62 -6.55
C LEU A 87 -5.55 12.02 -5.17
N VAL A 88 -6.04 11.37 -4.11
CA VAL A 88 -5.59 11.63 -2.73
C VAL A 88 -4.10 11.30 -2.57
N ALA A 89 -3.63 10.16 -3.13
CA ALA A 89 -2.23 9.78 -3.07
C ALA A 89 -1.31 10.77 -3.77
N VAL A 90 -1.71 11.26 -4.95
CA VAL A 90 -0.97 12.29 -5.71
C VAL A 90 -0.95 13.62 -4.94
N LEU A 91 -2.06 13.99 -4.31
CA LEU A 91 -2.14 15.19 -3.47
C LEU A 91 -1.19 15.11 -2.29
N PHE A 92 -1.20 14.01 -1.52
CA PHE A 92 -0.29 13.83 -0.40
C PHE A 92 1.18 13.69 -0.84
N TYR A 93 1.43 13.03 -1.97
CA TYR A 93 2.76 13.02 -2.57
C TYR A 93 3.24 14.45 -2.88
N GLY A 94 2.39 15.28 -3.51
CA GLY A 94 2.70 16.67 -3.79
C GLY A 94 2.99 17.47 -2.52
N ILE A 95 2.15 17.33 -1.48
CA ILE A 95 2.38 17.98 -0.19
C ILE A 95 3.75 17.58 0.38
N LEU A 96 4.07 16.29 0.42
CA LEU A 96 5.35 15.80 0.94
C LEU A 96 6.53 16.22 0.06
N PHE A 97 6.36 16.22 -1.27
CA PHE A 97 7.40 16.63 -2.21
C PHE A 97 7.79 18.10 -2.03
N PHE A 98 6.82 19.00 -1.89
CA PHE A 98 7.08 20.44 -1.72
C PHE A 98 7.50 20.76 -0.28
N SER A 99 6.98 20.06 0.73
CA SER A 99 7.39 20.24 2.12
C SER A 99 8.73 19.57 2.47
N ALA A 100 9.28 18.74 1.57
CA ALA A 100 10.50 17.98 1.83
C ALA A 100 11.68 18.85 2.27
N SER A 101 11.86 20.03 1.64
CA SER A 101 12.93 20.96 2.01
C SER A 101 12.72 21.54 3.41
N LEU A 102 11.49 21.94 3.73
CA LEU A 102 11.14 22.49 5.04
C LEU A 102 11.35 21.44 6.16
N ILE A 103 10.97 20.19 5.90
CA ILE A 103 11.16 19.08 6.83
C ILE A 103 12.66 18.81 7.02
N ALA A 104 13.42 18.79 5.94
CA ALA A 104 14.86 18.54 5.99
C ALA A 104 15.61 19.65 6.74
N ASP A 105 15.23 20.91 6.55
CA ASP A 105 15.80 22.06 7.25
C ASP A 105 15.46 22.02 8.74
N PHE A 106 14.21 21.66 9.09
CA PHE A 106 13.78 21.51 10.47
C PHE A 106 14.62 20.47 11.24
N TYR A 107 14.95 19.34 10.59
CA TYR A 107 15.76 18.28 11.19
C TYR A 107 17.27 18.48 10.97
N ASN A 108 17.71 19.52 10.25
CA ASN A 108 19.11 19.77 9.88
C ASN A 108 19.74 18.58 9.13
N MET A 109 18.98 17.91 8.24
CA MET A 109 19.41 16.74 7.49
C MET A 109 19.14 16.90 5.98
N PRO A 110 20.07 17.44 5.18
CA PRO A 110 19.84 17.69 3.74
C PRO A 110 19.49 16.43 2.95
N THR A 111 20.04 15.28 3.33
CA THR A 111 19.75 13.99 2.68
C THR A 111 18.27 13.63 2.76
N LEU A 112 17.55 14.13 3.78
CA LEU A 112 16.16 13.85 4.02
C LEU A 112 15.25 14.29 2.86
N VAL A 113 15.63 15.36 2.14
CA VAL A 113 14.87 15.88 0.97
C VAL A 113 14.66 14.79 -0.07
N LEU A 114 15.76 14.13 -0.47
CA LEU A 114 15.69 13.07 -1.46
C LEU A 114 14.97 11.82 -0.91
N VAL A 115 15.26 11.45 0.33
CA VAL A 115 14.62 10.30 0.98
C VAL A 115 13.11 10.48 1.03
N ILE A 116 12.59 11.66 1.41
CA ILE A 116 11.15 11.97 1.43
C ILE A 116 10.56 11.81 0.02
N ARG A 117 11.17 12.46 -0.97
CA ARG A 117 10.67 12.47 -2.34
C ARG A 117 10.58 11.06 -2.92
N PHE A 118 11.58 10.22 -2.66
CA PHE A 118 11.57 8.85 -3.16
C PHE A 118 10.59 7.96 -2.38
N ILE A 119 10.63 7.97 -1.05
CA ILE A 119 9.77 7.07 -0.26
C ILE A 119 8.29 7.41 -0.40
N ALA A 120 7.95 8.71 -0.58
CA ALA A 120 6.58 9.14 -0.78
C ALA A 120 5.96 8.60 -2.09
N LEU A 121 6.76 8.20 -3.09
CA LEU A 121 6.26 7.51 -4.29
C LEU A 121 5.51 6.21 -3.94
N SER A 122 5.87 5.58 -2.82
CA SER A 122 5.16 4.39 -2.35
C SER A 122 3.67 4.63 -2.11
N LEU A 123 3.25 5.86 -1.78
CA LEU A 123 1.84 6.23 -1.60
C LEU A 123 1.05 6.05 -2.90
N ILE A 124 1.60 6.54 -4.01
CA ILE A 124 0.96 6.42 -5.33
C ILE A 124 0.93 4.97 -5.77
N ILE A 125 2.06 4.25 -5.59
CA ILE A 125 2.17 2.84 -5.97
C ILE A 125 1.17 1.98 -5.16
N ASN A 126 1.03 2.24 -3.86
CA ASN A 126 0.08 1.53 -2.99
C ASN A 126 -1.38 1.84 -3.38
N ALA A 127 -1.70 3.09 -3.74
CA ALA A 127 -3.02 3.47 -4.19
C ALA A 127 -3.46 2.70 -5.45
N LEU A 128 -2.52 2.44 -6.39
CA LEU A 128 -2.79 1.62 -7.58
C LEU A 128 -3.22 0.18 -7.25
N SER A 129 -2.71 -0.39 -6.17
CA SER A 129 -3.03 -1.76 -5.75
C SER A 129 -4.22 -1.86 -4.78
N ALA A 130 -4.67 -0.75 -4.20
CA ALA A 130 -5.67 -0.71 -3.14
C ALA A 130 -6.98 -1.45 -3.51
N ILE A 131 -7.51 -1.21 -4.71
CA ILE A 131 -8.76 -1.85 -5.17
C ILE A 131 -8.59 -3.36 -5.39
N HIS A 132 -7.46 -3.80 -5.94
CA HIS A 132 -7.19 -5.23 -6.12
C HIS A 132 -7.16 -5.95 -4.77
N ARG A 133 -6.53 -5.35 -3.77
CA ARG A 133 -6.53 -5.84 -2.38
C ARG A 133 -7.95 -5.88 -1.81
N THR A 134 -8.73 -4.83 -2.01
CA THR A 134 -10.13 -4.73 -1.54
C THR A 134 -10.99 -5.84 -2.14
N LYS A 135 -10.86 -6.15 -3.43
CA LYS A 135 -11.57 -7.27 -4.08
C LYS A 135 -11.24 -8.62 -3.45
N LEU A 136 -9.97 -8.87 -3.08
CA LEU A 136 -9.59 -10.09 -2.36
C LEU A 136 -10.20 -10.17 -0.96
N ILE A 137 -10.26 -9.05 -0.25
CA ILE A 137 -10.90 -8.97 1.08
C ILE A 137 -12.40 -9.28 0.97
N ILE A 138 -13.08 -8.66 0.00
CA ILE A 138 -14.51 -8.88 -0.25
C ILE A 138 -14.80 -10.33 -0.65
N SER A 139 -13.94 -10.96 -1.46
CA SER A 139 -14.06 -12.36 -1.86
C SER A 139 -13.58 -13.35 -0.81
N VAL A 140 -13.11 -12.85 0.35
CA VAL A 140 -12.56 -13.68 1.45
C VAL A 140 -11.39 -14.58 0.98
N ASN A 141 -10.65 -14.14 -0.05
CA ASN A 141 -9.53 -14.89 -0.60
C ASN A 141 -8.20 -14.48 0.05
N PHE A 142 -8.12 -14.69 1.36
CA PHE A 142 -6.92 -14.36 2.14
C PHE A 142 -5.71 -15.22 1.76
N LYS A 143 -5.92 -16.43 1.23
CA LYS A 143 -4.82 -17.29 0.77
C LYS A 143 -4.00 -16.65 -0.36
N THR A 144 -4.67 -16.07 -1.35
CA THR A 144 -3.99 -15.37 -2.45
C THR A 144 -3.33 -14.10 -1.94
N GLN A 145 -4.01 -13.34 -1.08
CA GLN A 145 -3.46 -12.14 -0.46
C GLN A 145 -2.18 -12.45 0.33
N SER A 146 -2.18 -13.52 1.14
CA SER A 146 -1.00 -13.97 1.90
C SER A 146 0.20 -14.27 1.00
N LYS A 147 -0.02 -15.00 -0.09
CA LYS A 147 1.05 -15.35 -1.03
C LYS A 147 1.67 -14.11 -1.66
N ILE A 148 0.83 -13.15 -2.07
CA ILE A 148 1.27 -11.88 -2.66
C ILE A 148 2.10 -11.09 -1.65
N SER A 149 1.56 -10.90 -0.44
CA SER A 149 2.20 -10.10 0.60
C SER A 149 3.52 -10.71 1.08
N LEU A 150 3.56 -12.02 1.31
CA LEU A 150 4.77 -12.73 1.73
C LEU A 150 5.83 -12.73 0.62
N GLY A 151 5.42 -12.98 -0.63
CA GLY A 151 6.34 -12.95 -1.77
C GLY A 151 6.98 -11.58 -1.94
N ALA A 152 6.18 -10.52 -1.88
CA ALA A 152 6.68 -9.15 -1.98
C ALA A 152 7.62 -8.80 -0.82
N ALA A 153 7.25 -9.12 0.42
CA ALA A 153 8.07 -8.85 1.60
C ALA A 153 9.41 -9.61 1.55
N PHE A 154 9.41 -10.87 1.13
CA PHE A 154 10.61 -11.67 1.02
C PHE A 154 11.57 -11.13 -0.04
N ILE A 155 11.07 -10.88 -1.26
CA ILE A 155 11.92 -10.39 -2.37
C ILE A 155 12.47 -9.00 -2.05
N SER A 156 11.63 -8.08 -1.60
CA SER A 156 12.07 -6.72 -1.24
C SER A 156 13.03 -6.73 -0.05
N GLY A 157 12.80 -7.63 0.92
CA GLY A 157 13.67 -7.80 2.09
C GLY A 157 15.05 -8.29 1.71
N VAL A 158 15.17 -9.30 0.84
CA VAL A 158 16.46 -9.82 0.35
C VAL A 158 17.24 -8.72 -0.38
N ILE A 159 16.56 -7.95 -1.24
CA ILE A 159 17.21 -6.84 -1.97
C ILE A 159 17.64 -5.74 -0.98
N GLY A 160 16.78 -5.40 0.00
CA GLY A 160 17.13 -4.41 1.04
C GLY A 160 18.33 -4.83 1.86
N ILE A 161 18.42 -6.09 2.28
CA ILE A 161 19.57 -6.64 2.99
C ILE A 161 20.84 -6.58 2.13
N TRP A 162 20.73 -6.96 0.86
CA TRP A 162 21.86 -6.89 -0.08
C TRP A 162 22.37 -5.45 -0.23
N MET A 163 21.47 -4.47 -0.40
CA MET A 163 21.84 -3.06 -0.49
C MET A 163 22.47 -2.53 0.80
N ALA A 164 21.97 -2.96 1.96
CA ALA A 164 22.55 -2.60 3.25
C ALA A 164 23.96 -3.18 3.41
N TYR A 165 24.18 -4.42 2.95
CA TYR A 165 25.50 -5.07 2.95
C TYR A 165 26.52 -4.36 2.05
N VAL A 166 26.08 -3.83 0.91
CA VAL A 166 26.92 -3.02 -0.02
C VAL A 166 27.19 -1.62 0.54
N GLY A 167 26.56 -1.23 1.67
CA GLY A 167 26.82 0.05 2.33
C GLY A 167 25.97 1.22 1.80
N CYS A 168 24.81 0.96 1.21
CA CYS A 168 23.92 2.01 0.70
C CYS A 168 23.23 2.84 1.82
N GLY A 169 23.42 2.54 3.10
CA GLY A 169 22.84 3.28 4.23
C GLY A 169 21.32 3.37 4.14
N VAL A 170 20.76 4.56 4.38
CA VAL A 170 19.31 4.81 4.37
C VAL A 170 18.62 4.38 3.06
N TRP A 171 19.35 4.41 1.93
CA TRP A 171 18.79 4.03 0.63
C TRP A 171 18.38 2.55 0.56
N ALA A 172 18.99 1.68 1.38
CA ALA A 172 18.55 0.28 1.49
C ALA A 172 17.11 0.19 2.00
N LEU A 173 16.72 1.00 2.98
CA LEU A 173 15.37 1.05 3.52
C LEU A 173 14.37 1.70 2.55
N VAL A 174 14.79 2.75 1.84
CA VAL A 174 13.97 3.42 0.82
C VAL A 174 13.64 2.45 -0.30
N TRP A 175 14.66 1.80 -0.88
CA TRP A 175 14.44 0.85 -1.96
C TRP A 175 13.69 -0.39 -1.51
N GLN A 176 13.94 -0.90 -0.30
CA GLN A 176 13.14 -2.00 0.25
C GLN A 176 11.65 -1.65 0.28
N THR A 177 11.30 -0.46 0.76
CA THR A 177 9.90 0.01 0.82
C THR A 177 9.30 0.17 -0.57
N LEU A 178 10.01 0.82 -1.49
CA LEU A 178 9.55 1.03 -2.86
C LEU A 178 9.37 -0.28 -3.62
N LEU A 179 10.38 -1.17 -3.55
CA LEU A 179 10.32 -2.48 -4.21
C LEU A 179 9.19 -3.34 -3.65
N ASN A 180 8.96 -3.29 -2.32
CA ASN A 180 7.82 -3.98 -1.72
C ASN A 180 6.49 -3.49 -2.31
N SER A 181 6.31 -2.17 -2.42
CA SER A 181 5.11 -1.57 -3.01
C SER A 181 4.96 -1.92 -4.50
N ILE A 182 6.06 -1.86 -5.26
CA ILE A 182 6.07 -2.20 -6.70
C ILE A 182 5.72 -3.67 -6.92
N ILE A 183 6.41 -4.58 -6.20
CA ILE A 183 6.19 -6.03 -6.34
C ILE A 183 4.76 -6.40 -5.92
N LEU A 184 4.28 -5.83 -4.80
CA LEU A 184 2.88 -5.98 -4.37
C LEU A 184 1.92 -5.58 -5.48
N THR A 185 2.10 -4.40 -6.05
CA THR A 185 1.24 -3.88 -7.12
C THR A 185 1.26 -4.79 -8.34
N ILE A 186 2.45 -5.18 -8.81
CA ILE A 186 2.59 -6.09 -9.97
C ILE A 186 1.89 -7.42 -9.70
N LEU A 187 2.12 -8.04 -8.53
CA LEU A 187 1.52 -9.32 -8.19
C LEU A 187 -0.02 -9.21 -8.07
N PHE A 188 -0.54 -8.11 -7.53
CA PHE A 188 -1.98 -7.87 -7.49
C PHE A 188 -2.57 -7.74 -8.89
N TYR A 189 -1.94 -6.99 -9.79
CA TYR A 189 -2.42 -6.87 -11.18
C TYR A 189 -2.34 -8.20 -11.96
N CYS A 190 -1.31 -9.01 -11.72
CA CYS A 190 -1.17 -10.33 -12.36
C CYS A 190 -2.18 -11.36 -11.86
N LEU A 191 -2.49 -11.36 -10.56
CA LEU A 191 -3.30 -12.41 -9.93
C LEU A 191 -4.78 -12.02 -9.75
N VAL A 192 -5.08 -10.72 -9.72
CA VAL A 192 -6.44 -10.19 -9.60
C VAL A 192 -6.81 -9.51 -10.91
N HIS A 193 -7.51 -10.24 -11.77
CA HIS A 193 -7.94 -9.76 -13.10
C HIS A 193 -9.05 -8.70 -12.96
N TRP A 194 -8.65 -7.47 -12.69
CA TRP A 194 -9.57 -6.33 -12.70
C TRP A 194 -8.92 -5.15 -13.44
N LYS A 195 -9.73 -4.46 -14.25
CA LYS A 195 -9.30 -3.25 -14.95
C LYS A 195 -10.29 -2.13 -14.61
N PRO A 196 -9.80 -0.91 -14.31
CA PRO A 196 -10.68 0.22 -14.12
C PRO A 196 -11.44 0.49 -15.42
N VAL A 197 -12.76 0.51 -15.34
CA VAL A 197 -13.60 0.86 -16.49
C VAL A 197 -13.84 2.35 -16.43
N SER A 198 -13.36 3.08 -17.44
CA SER A 198 -13.65 4.51 -17.59
C SER A 198 -14.97 4.66 -18.33
N TYR A 199 -16.04 4.87 -17.62
CA TYR A 199 -17.31 5.29 -18.23
C TYR A 199 -17.29 6.79 -18.44
N THR A 200 -17.03 7.24 -19.65
CA THR A 200 -17.18 8.64 -20.07
C THR A 200 -18.63 9.04 -20.35
N HIS A 201 -19.60 8.25 -19.90
CA HIS A 201 -21.00 8.65 -19.95
C HIS A 201 -21.41 9.31 -18.63
N LEU A 202 -21.29 10.62 -18.57
CA LEU A 202 -22.23 11.46 -17.84
C LEU A 202 -23.63 11.08 -18.37
N ARG A 203 -24.31 10.18 -17.69
CA ARG A 203 -25.74 10.01 -17.86
C ARG A 203 -26.35 11.35 -17.42
N ALA A 204 -26.57 12.24 -18.40
CA ALA A 204 -27.50 13.33 -18.24
C ALA A 204 -28.77 12.71 -17.69
N HIS A 205 -29.25 13.20 -16.56
CA HIS A 205 -30.58 12.95 -16.06
C HIS A 205 -31.52 13.20 -17.23
N GLU A 206 -31.95 12.13 -17.92
CA GLU A 206 -33.22 12.18 -18.61
C GLU A 206 -34.26 12.27 -17.53
N THR A 207 -34.67 13.49 -17.26
CA THR A 207 -35.89 13.82 -16.62
C THR A 207 -37.00 13.17 -17.44
N GLU A 208 -37.53 12.03 -17.00
CA GLU A 208 -38.84 11.62 -17.40
C GLU A 208 -39.85 12.68 -16.86
N ALA A 209 -39.97 13.73 -17.62
CA ALA A 209 -41.14 14.57 -17.68
C ALA A 209 -41.88 14.14 -18.92
N ASP A 210 -42.72 13.08 -18.77
CA ASP A 210 -43.82 12.88 -19.69
C ASP A 210 -44.90 12.01 -19.01
N LEU A 211 -46.00 12.74 -18.62
CA LEU A 211 -47.40 12.31 -18.46
C LEU A 211 -47.72 11.37 -17.29
#